data_7d38f933ed9908c8bdee282e50487aec
#
_entry.id   7d38f933ed9908c8bdee282e50487aec
#
_cell.length_a   1.000
_cell.length_b   1.000
_cell.length_c   1.000
_cell.angle_alpha   90.00
_cell.angle_beta   90.00
_cell.angle_gamma   90.00
#
_symmetry.space_group_name_H-M   'P 1'
#
loop_
_entity.id
_entity.type
_entity.pdbx_description
1 polymer ?
#
loop_
_entity_poly.entity_id
_entity_poly.type
_entity_poly.pdbx_seq_one_letter_code
_entity_poly.pdbx_strand_id
1 'polypeptide(L)'
;MFSFDYVKDFDPEVAKAMEDELGRQRNNLELIASENLVSEAVMAAMGSHLTNKYAEGYPGKRYYGGCQYVDVVENLAIERAKELFGCEYVNIQPHSGAQANMAVFFAVMNLGDTYMGMNLDHGGHLTHGSPVNMSGKNYHCVPYGVNDEGVIDYDKVREIALECHPKMIIAGASAYARKIDFKRMREIADEVGAVLMVDMAHIAGLVAAGLHESPIPYAHVTTTTTHKTLRGPRGGMILSSDEVNKKYNFNKAIFPGIQGGPLMHVIAAKAVCLKEALTPEFKEYQKQIVKNASVLANALIERGFDIVSGGTDNHLMLVDLRKMGLTGKDMEKLLDSVHITCNKNTVPNDPQSPFVTSGLRLGTPAVTSRGLKEDDMVQIAEAIKLTIIDHKLEEAEAIVKSLTEKYPIYESIKY
;
A
#
# COMPACT_ATOMS: atom_id res chain seq x y z
N MET A 1 -24.13 -9.61 16.55
CA MET A 1 -22.71 -9.61 16.12
C MET A 1 -22.25 -11.06 16.10
N PHE A 2 -21.60 -11.53 15.03
CA PHE A 2 -21.00 -12.86 15.07
C PHE A 2 -19.89 -12.84 16.11
N SER A 3 -19.97 -13.74 17.10
CA SER A 3 -18.91 -13.91 18.10
C SER A 3 -17.80 -14.80 17.55
N PHE A 4 -16.56 -14.53 17.92
CA PHE A 4 -15.46 -15.46 17.68
C PHE A 4 -15.65 -16.82 18.38
N ASP A 5 -16.56 -16.90 19.35
CA ASP A 5 -16.94 -18.15 20.00
C ASP A 5 -17.38 -19.22 18.99
N TYR A 6 -18.06 -18.83 17.88
CA TYR A 6 -18.43 -19.78 16.84
C TYR A 6 -17.23 -20.47 16.19
N VAL A 7 -16.12 -19.73 16.00
CA VAL A 7 -14.89 -20.33 15.46
C VAL A 7 -14.24 -21.20 16.52
N LYS A 8 -14.20 -20.74 17.77
CA LYS A 8 -13.59 -21.47 18.90
C LYS A 8 -14.30 -22.79 19.18
N ASP A 9 -15.65 -22.78 19.11
CA ASP A 9 -16.48 -23.98 19.36
C ASP A 9 -16.35 -25.01 18.21
N PHE A 10 -16.11 -24.54 16.97
CA PHE A 10 -16.06 -25.41 15.80
C PHE A 10 -14.62 -25.79 15.40
N ASP A 11 -13.69 -24.83 15.44
CA ASP A 11 -12.28 -24.99 15.07
C ASP A 11 -11.38 -24.27 16.07
N PRO A 12 -11.05 -24.91 17.18
CA PRO A 12 -10.24 -24.31 18.24
C PRO A 12 -8.79 -24.02 17.79
N GLU A 13 -8.25 -24.73 16.78
CA GLU A 13 -6.91 -24.50 16.26
C GLU A 13 -6.82 -23.18 15.51
N VAL A 14 -7.79 -22.92 14.63
CA VAL A 14 -7.91 -21.62 13.93
C VAL A 14 -8.18 -20.51 14.94
N ALA A 15 -9.11 -20.72 15.89
CA ALA A 15 -9.41 -19.72 16.92
C ALA A 15 -8.17 -19.33 17.73
N LYS A 16 -7.35 -20.33 18.13
CA LYS A 16 -6.09 -20.10 18.84
C LYS A 16 -5.10 -19.26 17.99
N ALA A 17 -4.94 -19.57 16.72
CA ALA A 17 -4.07 -18.80 15.85
C ALA A 17 -4.54 -17.34 15.67
N MET A 18 -5.87 -17.12 15.59
CA MET A 18 -6.46 -15.77 15.53
C MET A 18 -6.23 -14.99 16.84
N GLU A 19 -6.36 -15.65 18.00
CA GLU A 19 -6.09 -15.07 19.30
C GLU A 19 -4.61 -14.68 19.44
N ASP A 20 -3.68 -15.57 19.03
CA ASP A 20 -2.24 -15.33 19.06
C ASP A 20 -1.84 -14.16 18.17
N GLU A 21 -2.42 -14.05 16.94
CA GLU A 21 -2.17 -12.93 16.06
C GLU A 21 -2.70 -11.61 16.63
N LEU A 22 -3.89 -11.61 17.25
CA LEU A 22 -4.39 -10.42 17.94
C LEU A 22 -3.47 -10.04 19.10
N GLY A 23 -2.97 -11.03 19.86
CA GLY A 23 -1.96 -10.83 20.90
C GLY A 23 -0.68 -10.18 20.34
N ARG A 24 -0.18 -10.68 19.20
CA ARG A 24 0.97 -10.08 18.52
C ARG A 24 0.70 -8.63 18.14
N GLN A 25 -0.41 -8.34 17.48
CA GLN A 25 -0.78 -6.97 17.07
C GLN A 25 -0.89 -6.01 18.26
N ARG A 26 -1.41 -6.48 19.39
CA ARG A 26 -1.54 -5.68 20.62
C ARG A 26 -0.19 -5.33 21.24
N ASN A 27 0.77 -6.25 21.19
CA ASN A 27 2.05 -6.14 21.89
C ASN A 27 3.20 -5.63 21.00
N ASN A 28 3.03 -5.61 19.68
CA ASN A 28 4.05 -5.15 18.73
C ASN A 28 3.80 -3.72 18.26
N LEU A 29 4.87 -2.98 17.97
CA LEU A 29 4.83 -1.75 17.17
C LEU A 29 4.96 -2.13 15.70
N GLU A 30 3.86 -1.92 14.94
CA GLU A 30 3.81 -2.24 13.52
C GLU A 30 4.36 -1.09 12.69
N LEU A 31 5.53 -1.27 12.11
CA LEU A 31 6.21 -0.30 11.25
C LEU A 31 6.33 -0.76 9.80
N ILE A 32 5.66 -1.84 9.40
CA ILE A 32 5.56 -2.21 7.97
C ILE A 32 4.72 -1.13 7.27
N ALA A 33 5.35 -0.41 6.34
CA ALA A 33 4.74 0.76 5.67
C ALA A 33 3.47 0.44 4.86
N SER A 34 3.25 -0.82 4.52
CA SER A 34 2.08 -1.31 3.77
C SER A 34 0.98 -1.92 4.65
N GLU A 35 1.14 -1.89 5.97
CA GLU A 35 0.16 -2.39 6.92
C GLU A 35 -0.56 -1.26 7.66
N ASN A 36 -1.75 -1.56 8.15
CA ASN A 36 -2.56 -0.62 8.92
C ASN A 36 -3.55 -1.36 9.83
N LEU A 37 -4.10 -0.64 10.79
CA LEU A 37 -5.14 -1.11 11.69
C LEU A 37 -6.50 -0.57 11.21
N VAL A 38 -7.34 -1.44 10.69
CA VAL A 38 -8.69 -1.06 10.21
C VAL A 38 -9.66 -0.84 11.36
N SER A 39 -10.74 -0.11 11.11
CA SER A 39 -11.82 0.05 12.09
C SER A 39 -12.59 -1.27 12.32
N GLU A 40 -13.23 -1.39 13.48
CA GLU A 40 -14.13 -2.52 13.76
C GLU A 40 -15.30 -2.59 12.78
N ALA A 41 -15.74 -1.45 12.22
CA ALA A 41 -16.78 -1.40 11.22
C ALA A 41 -16.34 -2.04 9.90
N VAL A 42 -15.09 -1.82 9.48
CA VAL A 42 -14.49 -2.49 8.32
C VAL A 42 -14.40 -4.01 8.56
N MET A 43 -13.93 -4.43 9.74
CA MET A 43 -13.86 -5.86 10.09
C MET A 43 -15.25 -6.51 10.14
N ALA A 44 -16.24 -5.84 10.69
CA ALA A 44 -17.61 -6.34 10.76
C ALA A 44 -18.23 -6.53 9.36
N ALA A 45 -17.97 -5.61 8.43
CA ALA A 45 -18.39 -5.72 7.04
C ALA A 45 -17.71 -6.91 6.33
N MET A 46 -16.41 -7.12 6.58
CA MET A 46 -15.65 -8.27 6.06
C MET A 46 -16.20 -9.60 6.54
N GLY A 47 -16.60 -9.72 7.80
CA GLY A 47 -17.18 -10.93 8.39
C GLY A 47 -18.68 -11.10 8.15
N SER A 48 -19.28 -10.37 7.20
CA SER A 48 -20.73 -10.37 7.00
C SER A 48 -21.22 -11.51 6.11
N HIS A 49 -22.54 -11.78 6.18
CA HIS A 49 -23.24 -12.73 5.33
C HIS A 49 -23.20 -12.43 3.82
N LEU A 50 -22.70 -11.26 3.44
CA LEU A 50 -22.50 -10.91 2.02
C LEU A 50 -21.49 -11.82 1.32
N THR A 51 -20.67 -12.55 2.07
CA THR A 51 -19.80 -13.61 1.56
C THR A 51 -20.57 -14.71 0.81
N ASN A 52 -21.85 -14.91 1.11
CA ASN A 52 -22.67 -15.95 0.50
C ASN A 52 -23.16 -15.56 -0.91
N LYS A 53 -23.08 -14.27 -1.31
CA LYS A 53 -23.72 -13.80 -2.53
C LYS A 53 -22.81 -13.84 -3.74
N TYR A 54 -23.20 -14.62 -4.75
CA TYR A 54 -22.59 -14.66 -6.07
C TYR A 54 -23.15 -13.53 -6.96
N ALA A 55 -22.32 -12.64 -7.47
CA ALA A 55 -22.76 -11.42 -8.15
C ALA A 55 -21.92 -11.07 -9.40
N GLU A 56 -21.64 -12.08 -10.26
CA GLU A 56 -20.95 -11.83 -11.55
C GLU A 56 -21.66 -10.76 -12.39
N GLY A 57 -20.87 -9.94 -13.06
CA GLY A 57 -21.32 -8.74 -13.77
C GLY A 57 -21.18 -7.50 -12.89
N TYR A 58 -22.03 -6.51 -13.17
CA TYR A 58 -21.97 -5.18 -12.55
C TYR A 58 -23.35 -4.74 -12.07
N PRO A 59 -23.49 -3.74 -11.18
CA PRO A 59 -24.78 -3.26 -10.72
C PRO A 59 -25.76 -3.02 -11.86
N GLY A 60 -26.97 -3.55 -11.72
CA GLY A 60 -28.03 -3.50 -12.75
C GLY A 60 -27.82 -4.40 -13.98
N LYS A 61 -26.66 -5.08 -14.08
CA LYS A 61 -26.28 -5.96 -15.20
C LYS A 61 -25.62 -7.23 -14.68
N ARG A 62 -26.25 -7.92 -13.76
CA ARG A 62 -25.77 -9.17 -13.15
C ARG A 62 -26.18 -10.40 -13.96
N TYR A 63 -25.35 -11.41 -13.89
CA TYR A 63 -25.66 -12.73 -14.48
C TYR A 63 -26.56 -13.58 -13.56
N TYR A 64 -26.73 -13.19 -12.29
CA TYR A 64 -27.50 -13.92 -11.28
C TYR A 64 -28.60 -13.05 -10.68
N GLY A 65 -29.70 -13.69 -10.24
CA GLY A 65 -30.77 -13.03 -9.52
C GLY A 65 -30.41 -12.70 -8.07
N GLY A 66 -31.26 -11.93 -7.39
CA GLY A 66 -31.09 -11.61 -5.97
C GLY A 66 -29.98 -10.60 -5.66
N CYS A 67 -29.57 -9.78 -6.62
CA CYS A 67 -28.45 -8.86 -6.46
C CYS A 67 -28.86 -7.43 -6.06
N GLN A 68 -30.16 -7.16 -5.88
CA GLN A 68 -30.68 -5.80 -5.64
C GLN A 68 -29.99 -5.08 -4.44
N TYR A 69 -29.62 -5.80 -3.40
CA TYR A 69 -28.98 -5.18 -2.22
C TYR A 69 -27.46 -5.09 -2.34
N VAL A 70 -26.81 -6.08 -2.96
CA VAL A 70 -25.37 -5.99 -3.24
C VAL A 70 -25.06 -4.94 -4.32
N ASP A 71 -25.99 -4.66 -5.22
CA ASP A 71 -25.90 -3.54 -6.16
C ASP A 71 -25.86 -2.20 -5.43
N VAL A 72 -26.67 -2.02 -4.37
CA VAL A 72 -26.61 -0.82 -3.52
C VAL A 72 -25.24 -0.68 -2.86
N VAL A 73 -24.70 -1.78 -2.33
CA VAL A 73 -23.38 -1.77 -1.67
C VAL A 73 -22.27 -1.40 -2.66
N GLU A 74 -22.27 -2.01 -3.84
CA GLU A 74 -21.24 -1.73 -4.86
C GLU A 74 -21.36 -0.30 -5.40
N ASN A 75 -22.57 0.19 -5.66
CA ASN A 75 -22.78 1.58 -6.08
C ASN A 75 -22.32 2.58 -5.03
N LEU A 76 -22.61 2.34 -3.73
CA LEU A 76 -22.10 3.19 -2.66
C LEU A 76 -20.56 3.24 -2.63
N ALA A 77 -19.90 2.11 -2.84
CA ALA A 77 -18.44 2.07 -2.89
C ALA A 77 -17.90 2.85 -4.11
N ILE A 78 -18.51 2.69 -5.27
CA ILE A 78 -18.14 3.40 -6.51
C ILE A 78 -18.31 4.91 -6.32
N GLU A 79 -19.47 5.36 -5.82
CA GLU A 79 -19.78 6.77 -5.67
C GLU A 79 -18.89 7.46 -4.64
N ARG A 80 -18.62 6.80 -3.52
CA ARG A 80 -17.69 7.30 -2.50
C ARG A 80 -16.25 7.39 -3.02
N ALA A 81 -15.81 6.44 -3.84
CA ALA A 81 -14.49 6.50 -4.45
C ALA A 81 -14.41 7.64 -5.48
N LYS A 82 -15.45 7.86 -6.29
CA LYS A 82 -15.53 9.00 -7.21
C LYS A 82 -15.46 10.34 -6.47
N GLU A 83 -16.23 10.48 -5.40
CA GLU A 83 -16.23 11.68 -4.55
C GLU A 83 -14.85 11.92 -3.91
N LEU A 84 -14.26 10.85 -3.35
CA LEU A 84 -12.99 10.94 -2.61
C LEU A 84 -11.80 11.33 -3.49
N PHE A 85 -11.73 10.78 -4.70
CA PHE A 85 -10.59 10.95 -5.61
C PHE A 85 -10.85 11.93 -6.76
N GLY A 86 -12.10 12.36 -6.96
CA GLY A 86 -12.45 13.28 -8.04
C GLY A 86 -12.32 12.67 -9.44
N CYS A 87 -12.69 11.40 -9.62
CA CYS A 87 -12.63 10.69 -10.90
C CYS A 87 -14.03 10.36 -11.44
N GLU A 88 -14.13 10.14 -12.77
CA GLU A 88 -15.41 9.87 -13.44
C GLU A 88 -15.78 8.38 -13.41
N TYR A 89 -14.77 7.51 -13.49
CA TYR A 89 -14.94 6.06 -13.54
C TYR A 89 -14.20 5.37 -12.41
N VAL A 90 -14.85 4.36 -11.81
CA VAL A 90 -14.30 3.47 -10.78
C VAL A 90 -14.72 2.04 -11.04
N ASN A 91 -13.76 1.10 -11.00
CA ASN A 91 -14.04 -0.31 -10.81
C ASN A 91 -13.56 -0.74 -9.42
N ILE A 92 -14.50 -1.16 -8.57
CA ILE A 92 -14.26 -1.52 -7.16
C ILE A 92 -14.03 -3.03 -6.96
N GLN A 93 -14.17 -3.84 -8.01
CA GLN A 93 -14.15 -5.30 -7.93
C GLN A 93 -12.76 -5.96 -7.85
N PRO A 94 -11.61 -5.32 -8.20
CA PRO A 94 -10.32 -6.01 -8.06
C PRO A 94 -10.12 -6.58 -6.67
N HIS A 95 -9.78 -7.88 -6.59
CA HIS A 95 -9.58 -8.59 -5.32
C HIS A 95 -8.30 -8.10 -4.60
N SER A 96 -7.35 -7.58 -5.36
CA SER A 96 -6.09 -7.01 -4.85
C SER A 96 -5.56 -5.91 -5.77
N GLY A 97 -4.56 -5.14 -5.29
CA GLY A 97 -3.84 -4.19 -6.14
C GLY A 97 -3.12 -4.89 -7.31
N ALA A 98 -2.57 -6.08 -7.08
CA ALA A 98 -1.94 -6.87 -8.15
C ALA A 98 -2.93 -7.22 -9.27
N GLN A 99 -4.17 -7.57 -8.93
CA GLN A 99 -5.22 -7.86 -9.93
C GLN A 99 -5.74 -6.58 -10.59
N ALA A 100 -5.79 -5.44 -9.89
CA ALA A 100 -6.07 -4.15 -10.52
C ALA A 100 -5.00 -3.83 -11.58
N ASN A 101 -3.72 -3.99 -11.26
CA ASN A 101 -2.62 -3.80 -12.20
C ASN A 101 -2.71 -4.78 -13.38
N MET A 102 -2.95 -6.07 -13.09
CA MET A 102 -3.12 -7.10 -14.12
C MET A 102 -4.24 -6.76 -15.11
N ALA A 103 -5.36 -6.25 -14.63
CA ALA A 103 -6.48 -5.84 -15.48
C ALA A 103 -6.11 -4.68 -16.39
N VAL A 104 -5.31 -3.71 -15.91
CA VAL A 104 -4.81 -2.61 -16.74
C VAL A 104 -3.85 -3.15 -17.81
N PHE A 105 -2.92 -4.02 -17.47
CA PHE A 105 -2.06 -4.68 -18.45
C PHE A 105 -2.90 -5.41 -19.50
N PHE A 106 -3.86 -6.21 -19.07
CA PHE A 106 -4.74 -6.97 -19.97
C PHE A 106 -5.57 -6.07 -20.91
N ALA A 107 -5.97 -4.89 -20.46
CA ALA A 107 -6.77 -3.95 -21.25
C ALA A 107 -5.93 -3.12 -22.23
N VAL A 108 -4.69 -2.76 -21.85
CA VAL A 108 -3.87 -1.76 -22.56
C VAL A 108 -2.80 -2.40 -23.43
N MET A 109 -2.28 -3.57 -23.04
CA MET A 109 -1.08 -4.18 -23.60
C MET A 109 -1.39 -5.47 -24.35
N ASN A 110 -0.58 -5.79 -25.37
CA ASN A 110 -0.49 -7.13 -25.95
C ASN A 110 0.70 -7.87 -25.33
N LEU A 111 0.66 -9.20 -25.34
CA LEU A 111 1.78 -10.01 -24.87
C LEU A 111 3.08 -9.64 -25.63
N GLY A 112 4.16 -9.42 -24.88
CA GLY A 112 5.45 -9.01 -25.42
C GLY A 112 5.62 -7.50 -25.66
N ASP A 113 4.58 -6.68 -25.51
CA ASP A 113 4.73 -5.22 -25.59
C ASP A 113 5.70 -4.70 -24.53
N THR A 114 6.43 -3.63 -24.88
CA THR A 114 7.35 -2.95 -23.97
C THR A 114 6.63 -1.94 -23.10
N TYR A 115 7.00 -1.87 -21.82
CA TYR A 115 6.56 -0.85 -20.88
C TYR A 115 7.70 -0.45 -19.95
N MET A 116 7.53 0.68 -19.25
CA MET A 116 8.45 1.14 -18.23
C MET A 116 7.82 1.07 -16.84
N GLY A 117 8.63 0.71 -15.85
CA GLY A 117 8.27 0.73 -14.43
C GLY A 117 9.48 1.06 -13.57
N MET A 118 9.24 1.47 -12.32
CA MET A 118 10.34 1.71 -11.39
C MET A 118 11.09 0.41 -11.10
N ASN A 119 12.42 0.47 -11.13
CA ASN A 119 13.30 -0.64 -10.77
C ASN A 119 12.96 -1.17 -9.38
N LEU A 120 12.92 -2.50 -9.23
CA LEU A 120 12.59 -3.16 -7.97
C LEU A 120 13.57 -2.79 -6.85
N ASP A 121 14.87 -2.69 -7.16
CA ASP A 121 15.92 -2.33 -6.21
C ASP A 121 15.86 -0.84 -5.81
N HIS A 122 15.14 -0.01 -6.58
CA HIS A 122 14.92 1.40 -6.33
C HIS A 122 13.53 1.69 -5.73
N GLY A 123 12.80 0.65 -5.34
CA GLY A 123 11.51 0.77 -4.66
C GLY A 123 10.28 0.43 -5.50
N GLY A 124 10.44 -0.11 -6.71
CA GLY A 124 9.34 -0.59 -7.54
C GLY A 124 8.56 -1.75 -6.89
N HIS A 125 7.29 -1.88 -7.25
CA HIS A 125 6.48 -3.01 -6.80
C HIS A 125 6.72 -4.25 -7.70
N LEU A 126 6.51 -5.45 -7.14
CA LEU A 126 6.67 -6.70 -7.91
C LEU A 126 5.86 -6.73 -9.22
N THR A 127 4.67 -6.12 -9.23
CA THR A 127 3.83 -6.01 -10.43
C THR A 127 4.29 -4.93 -11.42
N HIS A 128 5.40 -4.25 -11.16
CA HIS A 128 5.99 -3.24 -12.05
C HIS A 128 7.17 -3.76 -12.87
N GLY A 129 7.39 -5.08 -12.92
CA GLY A 129 8.42 -5.65 -13.80
C GLY A 129 9.23 -6.79 -13.22
N SER A 130 8.85 -7.34 -12.07
CA SER A 130 9.56 -8.50 -11.52
C SER A 130 9.53 -9.68 -12.50
N PRO A 131 10.70 -10.30 -12.79
CA PRO A 131 10.79 -11.42 -13.74
C PRO A 131 10.03 -12.68 -13.29
N VAL A 132 9.66 -12.76 -12.00
CA VAL A 132 8.82 -13.86 -11.47
C VAL A 132 7.33 -13.52 -11.46
N ASN A 133 6.98 -12.25 -11.68
CA ASN A 133 5.60 -11.78 -11.77
C ASN A 133 5.08 -11.85 -13.22
N MET A 134 3.74 -11.85 -13.38
CA MET A 134 3.12 -11.83 -14.71
C MET A 134 3.57 -10.63 -15.54
N SER A 135 3.85 -9.49 -14.90
CA SER A 135 4.31 -8.27 -15.56
C SER A 135 5.67 -8.46 -16.25
N GLY A 136 6.62 -9.15 -15.62
CA GLY A 136 7.92 -9.44 -16.22
C GLY A 136 7.95 -10.72 -17.06
N LYS A 137 6.98 -11.64 -16.88
CA LYS A 137 6.90 -12.88 -17.67
C LYS A 137 6.21 -12.68 -19.02
N ASN A 138 5.21 -11.82 -19.08
CA ASN A 138 4.34 -11.68 -20.25
C ASN A 138 4.69 -10.45 -21.09
N TYR A 139 5.43 -9.51 -20.54
CA TYR A 139 5.74 -8.22 -21.16
C TYR A 139 7.22 -7.89 -20.98
N HIS A 140 7.73 -6.98 -21.81
CA HIS A 140 9.11 -6.51 -21.73
C HIS A 140 9.18 -5.24 -20.87
N CYS A 141 9.69 -5.38 -19.65
CA CYS A 141 9.88 -4.24 -18.73
C CYS A 141 11.25 -3.60 -18.94
N VAL A 142 11.26 -2.29 -19.21
CA VAL A 142 12.46 -1.46 -19.19
C VAL A 142 12.41 -0.61 -17.93
N PRO A 143 13.29 -0.85 -16.94
CA PRO A 143 13.21 -0.14 -15.67
C PRO A 143 13.76 1.27 -15.75
N TYR A 144 13.15 2.20 -15.01
CA TYR A 144 13.75 3.47 -14.63
C TYR A 144 14.07 3.48 -13.12
N GLY A 145 14.92 4.38 -12.67
CA GLY A 145 15.40 4.38 -11.31
C GLY A 145 15.44 5.76 -10.64
N VAL A 146 16.18 5.80 -9.55
CA VAL A 146 16.53 7.02 -8.82
C VAL A 146 18.01 7.36 -9.05
N ASN A 147 18.37 8.62 -8.83
CA ASN A 147 19.75 9.11 -8.85
C ASN A 147 20.50 8.76 -7.54
N ASP A 148 21.72 9.23 -7.40
CA ASP A 148 22.57 8.96 -6.23
C ASP A 148 22.02 9.55 -4.92
N GLU A 149 21.17 10.60 -5.01
CA GLU A 149 20.45 11.17 -3.86
C GLU A 149 19.19 10.36 -3.48
N GLY A 150 18.86 9.31 -4.22
CA GLY A 150 17.67 8.47 -3.97
C GLY A 150 16.36 9.10 -4.43
N VAL A 151 16.40 10.03 -5.40
CA VAL A 151 15.21 10.66 -6.00
C VAL A 151 15.07 10.32 -7.49
N ILE A 152 13.83 10.29 -7.99
CA ILE A 152 13.55 9.99 -9.40
C ILE A 152 14.19 11.06 -10.29
N ASP A 153 15.01 10.64 -11.24
CA ASP A 153 15.59 11.48 -12.29
C ASP A 153 14.66 11.47 -13.51
N TYR A 154 13.82 12.48 -13.62
CA TYR A 154 12.82 12.56 -14.70
C TYR A 154 13.44 12.77 -16.09
N ASP A 155 14.63 13.38 -16.17
CA ASP A 155 15.32 13.54 -17.45
C ASP A 155 15.85 12.18 -17.92
N LYS A 156 16.34 11.34 -17.00
CA LYS A 156 16.72 9.97 -17.31
C LYS A 156 15.51 9.08 -17.66
N VAL A 157 14.37 9.27 -16.97
CA VAL A 157 13.11 8.60 -17.33
C VAL A 157 12.71 8.95 -18.76
N ARG A 158 12.80 10.23 -19.15
CA ARG A 158 12.51 10.70 -20.51
C ARG A 158 13.47 10.08 -21.55
N GLU A 159 14.78 10.09 -21.28
CA GLU A 159 15.78 9.48 -22.16
C GLU A 159 15.46 8.01 -22.44
N ILE A 160 15.21 7.22 -21.39
CA ILE A 160 14.84 5.81 -21.50
C ILE A 160 13.54 5.63 -22.30
N ALA A 161 12.54 6.49 -22.07
CA ALA A 161 11.26 6.41 -22.78
C ALA A 161 11.42 6.69 -24.28
N LEU A 162 12.26 7.66 -24.65
CA LEU A 162 12.58 7.95 -26.05
C LEU A 162 13.36 6.84 -26.74
N GLU A 163 14.19 6.10 -25.99
CA GLU A 163 14.94 4.98 -26.52
C GLU A 163 14.08 3.73 -26.72
N CYS A 164 13.24 3.36 -25.73
CA CYS A 164 12.51 2.10 -25.75
C CYS A 164 11.08 2.19 -26.31
N HIS A 165 10.54 3.40 -26.53
CA HIS A 165 9.19 3.64 -27.05
C HIS A 165 8.13 2.75 -26.38
N PRO A 166 7.91 2.88 -25.06
CA PRO A 166 7.04 1.99 -24.32
C PRO A 166 5.58 2.20 -24.69
N LYS A 167 4.78 1.15 -24.61
CA LYS A 167 3.31 1.21 -24.74
C LYS A 167 2.65 1.84 -23.51
N MET A 168 3.28 1.63 -22.34
CA MET A 168 2.80 2.11 -21.05
C MET A 168 3.97 2.51 -20.16
N ILE A 169 3.79 3.55 -19.37
CA ILE A 169 4.70 3.94 -18.30
C ILE A 169 3.94 3.81 -16.98
N ILE A 170 4.52 3.09 -16.01
CA ILE A 170 3.96 2.94 -14.67
C ILE A 170 4.71 3.87 -13.73
N ALA A 171 4.00 4.84 -13.14
CA ALA A 171 4.47 5.64 -12.03
C ALA A 171 3.89 5.11 -10.72
N GLY A 172 4.70 5.06 -9.68
CA GLY A 172 4.32 4.53 -8.37
C GLY A 172 5.41 3.66 -7.78
N ALA A 173 5.43 3.53 -6.47
CA ALA A 173 6.46 2.81 -5.77
C ALA A 173 5.97 2.20 -4.45
N SER A 174 6.65 1.14 -4.01
CA SER A 174 6.44 0.50 -2.69
C SER A 174 7.41 1.01 -1.63
N ALA A 175 8.56 1.57 -2.04
CA ALA A 175 9.63 1.99 -1.14
C ALA A 175 10.32 3.26 -1.63
N TYR A 176 9.53 4.30 -1.90
CA TYR A 176 10.01 5.61 -2.30
C TYR A 176 9.47 6.68 -1.35
N ALA A 177 10.37 7.39 -0.69
CA ALA A 177 10.05 8.30 0.41
C ALA A 177 9.72 9.73 -0.02
N ARG A 178 9.85 10.06 -1.31
CA ARG A 178 9.66 11.42 -1.83
C ARG A 178 8.37 11.53 -2.66
N LYS A 179 7.96 12.76 -2.95
CA LYS A 179 6.83 13.01 -3.86
C LYS A 179 7.16 12.58 -5.28
N ILE A 180 6.15 12.08 -5.98
CA ILE A 180 6.24 11.77 -7.41
C ILE A 180 5.55 12.88 -8.18
N ASP A 181 6.25 13.45 -9.18
CA ASP A 181 5.71 14.44 -10.10
C ASP A 181 4.94 13.74 -11.24
N PHE A 182 3.65 13.58 -11.04
CA PHE A 182 2.77 12.93 -12.01
C PHE A 182 2.59 13.75 -13.29
N LYS A 183 2.69 15.09 -13.18
CA LYS A 183 2.62 15.98 -14.36
C LYS A 183 3.83 15.73 -15.27
N ARG A 184 5.02 15.68 -14.70
CA ARG A 184 6.24 15.41 -15.48
C ARG A 184 6.22 14.01 -16.10
N MET A 185 5.72 12.99 -15.37
CA MET A 185 5.53 11.65 -15.92
C MET A 185 4.52 11.63 -17.06
N ARG A 186 3.45 12.45 -16.99
CA ARG A 186 2.48 12.57 -18.06
C ARG A 186 3.08 13.24 -19.31
N GLU A 187 3.83 14.29 -19.17
CA GLU A 187 4.54 14.95 -20.26
C GLU A 187 5.45 13.97 -21.02
N ILE A 188 6.21 13.14 -20.28
CA ILE A 188 7.08 12.10 -20.85
C ILE A 188 6.25 11.04 -21.59
N ALA A 189 5.14 10.58 -20.98
CA ALA A 189 4.27 9.58 -21.60
C ALA A 189 3.64 10.10 -22.91
N ASP A 190 3.18 11.34 -22.92
CA ASP A 190 2.60 11.96 -24.11
C ASP A 190 3.64 12.14 -25.24
N GLU A 191 4.89 12.48 -24.92
CA GLU A 191 5.98 12.64 -25.88
C GLU A 191 6.27 11.35 -26.68
N VAL A 192 6.11 10.21 -26.04
CA VAL A 192 6.34 8.89 -26.67
C VAL A 192 5.05 8.15 -27.06
N GLY A 193 3.89 8.76 -26.83
CA GLY A 193 2.57 8.16 -27.12
C GLY A 193 2.20 6.99 -26.21
N ALA A 194 2.78 6.93 -24.99
CA ALA A 194 2.51 5.88 -24.02
C ALA A 194 1.27 6.17 -23.16
N VAL A 195 0.65 5.12 -22.63
CA VAL A 195 -0.35 5.24 -21.58
C VAL A 195 0.37 5.47 -20.24
N LEU A 196 0.04 6.54 -19.52
CA LEU A 196 0.48 6.70 -18.14
C LEU A 196 -0.48 5.96 -17.21
N MET A 197 0.01 4.91 -16.57
CA MET A 197 -0.63 4.24 -15.45
C MET A 197 0.03 4.72 -14.15
N VAL A 198 -0.77 5.10 -13.14
CA VAL A 198 -0.25 5.40 -11.81
C VAL A 198 -0.76 4.37 -10.81
N ASP A 199 0.16 3.68 -10.15
CA ASP A 199 -0.16 2.86 -8.98
C ASP A 199 0.07 3.68 -7.71
N MET A 200 -1.01 4.23 -7.14
CA MET A 200 -0.95 5.04 -5.94
C MET A 200 -1.17 4.25 -4.64
N ALA A 201 -1.04 2.93 -4.68
CA ALA A 201 -1.39 2.05 -3.56
C ALA A 201 -0.81 2.48 -2.22
N HIS A 202 0.47 2.87 -2.18
CA HIS A 202 1.11 3.31 -0.94
C HIS A 202 0.64 4.67 -0.44
N ILE A 203 0.31 5.57 -1.34
CA ILE A 203 -0.02 6.97 -1.03
C ILE A 203 -1.51 7.30 -1.14
N ALA A 204 -2.38 6.32 -1.41
CA ALA A 204 -3.80 6.56 -1.66
C ALA A 204 -4.50 7.35 -0.55
N GLY A 205 -4.19 7.08 0.72
CA GLY A 205 -4.71 7.85 1.85
C GLY A 205 -4.21 9.30 1.87
N LEU A 206 -2.94 9.52 1.52
CA LEU A 206 -2.34 10.84 1.43
C LEU A 206 -2.95 11.66 0.28
N VAL A 207 -3.19 11.02 -0.88
CA VAL A 207 -3.89 11.62 -2.03
C VAL A 207 -5.31 11.99 -1.64
N ALA A 208 -6.05 11.08 -1.00
CA ALA A 208 -7.41 11.33 -0.53
C ALA A 208 -7.50 12.51 0.46
N ALA A 209 -6.46 12.72 1.27
CA ALA A 209 -6.38 13.82 2.23
C ALA A 209 -5.80 15.13 1.65
N GLY A 210 -5.32 15.11 0.40
CA GLY A 210 -4.68 16.27 -0.25
C GLY A 210 -3.25 16.55 0.22
N LEU A 211 -2.57 15.55 0.78
CA LEU A 211 -1.19 15.68 1.30
C LEU A 211 -0.13 15.22 0.28
N HIS A 212 -0.53 14.49 -0.73
CA HIS A 212 0.23 14.21 -1.92
C HIS A 212 -0.57 14.65 -3.13
N GLU A 213 0.10 15.13 -4.19
CA GLU A 213 -0.58 15.49 -5.44
C GLU A 213 -1.38 14.31 -5.97
N SER A 214 -2.59 14.59 -6.45
CA SER A 214 -3.45 13.58 -7.04
C SER A 214 -2.96 13.18 -8.44
N PRO A 215 -2.83 11.88 -8.74
CA PRO A 215 -2.52 11.43 -10.08
C PRO A 215 -3.69 11.58 -11.06
N ILE A 216 -4.93 11.71 -10.57
CA ILE A 216 -6.15 11.68 -11.40
C ILE A 216 -6.14 12.68 -12.57
N PRO A 217 -5.67 13.94 -12.40
CA PRO A 217 -5.63 14.89 -13.52
C PRO A 217 -4.60 14.54 -14.60
N TYR A 218 -3.62 13.69 -14.29
CA TYR A 218 -2.48 13.40 -15.17
C TYR A 218 -2.50 11.97 -15.72
N ALA A 219 -2.86 10.98 -14.90
CA ALA A 219 -2.86 9.59 -15.30
C ALA A 219 -3.98 9.27 -16.29
N HIS A 220 -3.70 8.41 -17.26
CA HIS A 220 -4.76 7.80 -18.07
C HIS A 220 -5.57 6.81 -17.23
N VAL A 221 -4.88 6.03 -16.39
CA VAL A 221 -5.51 5.10 -15.46
C VAL A 221 -4.73 5.08 -14.15
N THR A 222 -5.46 5.05 -13.05
CA THR A 222 -4.89 4.94 -11.70
C THR A 222 -5.36 3.66 -11.06
N THR A 223 -4.44 2.92 -10.47
CA THR A 223 -4.75 1.75 -9.64
C THR A 223 -4.37 2.02 -8.19
N THR A 224 -5.01 1.32 -7.27
CA THR A 224 -4.66 1.39 -5.86
C THR A 224 -5.06 0.13 -5.12
N THR A 225 -4.44 -0.07 -3.95
CA THR A 225 -4.97 -0.94 -2.90
C THR A 225 -5.87 -0.15 -1.95
N THR A 226 -6.64 -0.86 -1.13
CA THR A 226 -7.52 -0.23 -0.14
C THR A 226 -7.00 -0.32 1.30
N HIS A 227 -5.94 -1.10 1.56
CA HIS A 227 -5.53 -1.54 2.90
C HIS A 227 -4.26 -0.91 3.46
N LYS A 228 -3.62 0.03 2.75
CA LYS A 228 -2.38 0.70 3.22
C LYS A 228 -2.72 2.02 3.92
N THR A 229 -2.26 3.15 3.40
CA THR A 229 -2.60 4.46 3.96
C THR A 229 -4.10 4.77 3.92
N LEU A 230 -4.85 4.17 3.00
CA LEU A 230 -6.32 4.32 2.94
C LEU A 230 -7.06 3.62 4.10
N ARG A 231 -6.40 2.71 4.82
CA ARG A 231 -6.89 2.04 6.04
C ARG A 231 -8.18 1.25 5.86
N GLY A 232 -8.33 0.56 4.73
CA GLY A 232 -9.49 -0.28 4.42
C GLY A 232 -9.17 -1.78 4.40
N PRO A 233 -10.12 -2.59 3.91
CA PRO A 233 -9.92 -4.03 3.75
C PRO A 233 -8.87 -4.30 2.65
N ARG A 234 -8.28 -5.48 2.66
CA ARG A 234 -7.41 -5.93 1.57
C ARG A 234 -8.21 -6.03 0.28
N GLY A 235 -7.79 -5.30 -0.73
CA GLY A 235 -8.45 -5.23 -2.03
C GLY A 235 -7.79 -4.20 -2.94
N GLY A 236 -8.33 -4.02 -4.14
CA GLY A 236 -7.87 -3.03 -5.12
C GLY A 236 -9.01 -2.24 -5.75
N MET A 237 -8.65 -1.18 -6.48
CA MET A 237 -9.55 -0.36 -7.30
C MET A 237 -8.83 0.10 -8.57
N ILE A 238 -9.62 0.39 -9.61
CA ILE A 238 -9.17 1.05 -10.85
C ILE A 238 -9.99 2.33 -11.02
N LEU A 239 -9.31 3.44 -11.30
CA LEU A 239 -9.90 4.76 -11.50
C LEU A 239 -9.43 5.35 -12.81
N SER A 240 -10.32 6.04 -13.53
CA SER A 240 -9.97 6.75 -14.77
C SER A 240 -11.03 7.80 -15.12
N SER A 241 -10.88 8.45 -16.27
CA SER A 241 -11.98 9.15 -16.93
C SER A 241 -12.92 8.15 -17.64
N ASP A 242 -14.14 8.58 -17.91
CA ASP A 242 -15.10 7.80 -18.70
C ASP A 242 -14.59 7.58 -20.13
N GLU A 243 -13.88 8.55 -20.72
CA GLU A 243 -13.28 8.45 -22.05
C GLU A 243 -12.25 7.32 -22.11
N VAL A 244 -11.32 7.27 -21.15
CA VAL A 244 -10.29 6.25 -21.09
C VAL A 244 -10.90 4.86 -20.83
N ASN A 245 -11.89 4.78 -19.94
CA ASN A 245 -12.61 3.51 -19.72
C ASN A 245 -13.38 3.07 -20.97
N LYS A 246 -14.00 3.99 -21.73
CA LYS A 246 -14.66 3.65 -23.01
C LYS A 246 -13.69 3.08 -24.03
N LYS A 247 -12.44 3.57 -24.04
CA LYS A 247 -11.38 3.06 -24.93
C LYS A 247 -10.88 1.69 -24.56
N TYR A 248 -10.61 1.44 -23.27
CA TYR A 248 -9.92 0.23 -22.79
C TYR A 248 -10.83 -0.80 -22.12
N ASN A 249 -12.03 -0.40 -21.68
CA ASN A 249 -13.05 -1.24 -21.05
C ASN A 249 -12.53 -2.06 -19.85
N PHE A 250 -12.11 -1.36 -18.80
CA PHE A 250 -11.58 -2.01 -17.58
C PHE A 250 -12.59 -2.92 -16.89
N ASN A 251 -13.90 -2.67 -17.05
CA ASN A 251 -14.92 -3.59 -16.57
C ASN A 251 -14.78 -4.97 -17.23
N LYS A 252 -14.61 -5.02 -18.56
CA LYS A 252 -14.41 -6.27 -19.27
C LYS A 252 -13.08 -6.92 -18.93
N ALA A 253 -12.05 -6.13 -18.67
CA ALA A 253 -10.75 -6.63 -18.26
C ALA A 253 -10.80 -7.32 -16.87
N ILE A 254 -11.58 -6.78 -15.94
CA ILE A 254 -11.83 -7.44 -14.65
C ILE A 254 -12.76 -8.63 -14.85
N PHE A 255 -13.99 -8.41 -15.27
CA PHE A 255 -14.96 -9.49 -15.48
C PHE A 255 -15.51 -9.46 -16.92
N PRO A 256 -15.38 -10.54 -17.68
CA PRO A 256 -14.84 -11.86 -17.31
C PRO A 256 -13.32 -12.04 -17.59
N GLY A 257 -12.56 -10.96 -17.81
CA GLY A 257 -11.19 -11.02 -18.31
C GLY A 257 -10.24 -11.80 -17.39
N ILE A 258 -10.15 -11.40 -16.10
CA ILE A 258 -9.20 -11.99 -15.14
C ILE A 258 -9.84 -12.44 -13.83
N GLN A 259 -11.10 -12.08 -13.57
CA GLN A 259 -11.85 -12.48 -12.37
C GLN A 259 -13.21 -13.06 -12.75
N GLY A 260 -13.81 -13.85 -11.83
CA GLY A 260 -15.19 -14.27 -11.82
C GLY A 260 -16.03 -13.44 -10.85
N GLY A 261 -16.75 -14.09 -9.93
CA GLY A 261 -17.61 -13.44 -8.94
C GLY A 261 -16.85 -12.44 -8.04
N PRO A 262 -17.39 -11.23 -7.86
CA PRO A 262 -16.80 -10.26 -6.96
C PRO A 262 -16.99 -10.68 -5.49
N LEU A 263 -16.10 -10.19 -4.61
CA LEU A 263 -16.16 -10.46 -3.17
C LEU A 263 -17.04 -9.41 -2.50
N MET A 264 -18.34 -9.66 -2.40
CA MET A 264 -19.31 -8.64 -1.96
C MET A 264 -19.11 -8.18 -0.52
N HIS A 265 -18.64 -9.06 0.38
CA HIS A 265 -18.24 -8.70 1.75
C HIS A 265 -17.03 -7.76 1.79
N VAL A 266 -16.07 -7.96 0.89
CA VAL A 266 -14.91 -7.05 0.73
C VAL A 266 -15.35 -5.69 0.16
N ILE A 267 -16.25 -5.70 -0.84
CA ILE A 267 -16.80 -4.45 -1.42
C ILE A 267 -17.59 -3.66 -0.36
N ALA A 268 -18.35 -4.35 0.50
CA ALA A 268 -19.01 -3.70 1.64
C ALA A 268 -18.00 -3.04 2.59
N ALA A 269 -16.93 -3.73 2.92
CA ALA A 269 -15.87 -3.17 3.75
C ALA A 269 -15.13 -2.00 3.06
N LYS A 270 -14.93 -2.05 1.73
CA LYS A 270 -14.43 -0.91 0.94
C LYS A 270 -15.40 0.28 1.01
N ALA A 271 -16.72 0.05 0.91
CA ALA A 271 -17.72 1.10 1.04
C ALA A 271 -17.67 1.79 2.42
N VAL A 272 -17.46 1.03 3.50
CA VAL A 272 -17.28 1.57 4.86
C VAL A 272 -15.99 2.39 4.93
N CYS A 273 -14.87 1.82 4.52
CA CYS A 273 -13.57 2.51 4.50
C CYS A 273 -13.62 3.83 3.72
N LEU A 274 -14.22 3.85 2.53
CA LEU A 274 -14.35 5.05 1.72
C LEU A 274 -15.25 6.10 2.38
N LYS A 275 -16.25 5.69 3.15
CA LYS A 275 -17.05 6.61 3.97
C LYS A 275 -16.22 7.22 5.08
N GLU A 276 -15.39 6.44 5.77
CA GLU A 276 -14.46 6.94 6.77
C GLU A 276 -13.46 7.93 6.16
N ALA A 277 -12.93 7.61 4.97
CA ALA A 277 -11.95 8.45 4.27
C ALA A 277 -12.50 9.82 3.83
N LEU A 278 -13.81 9.97 3.70
CA LEU A 278 -14.48 11.24 3.40
C LEU A 278 -14.64 12.17 4.62
N THR A 279 -14.29 11.72 5.83
CA THR A 279 -14.44 12.49 7.05
C THR A 279 -13.27 13.45 7.31
N PRO A 280 -13.49 14.57 8.05
CA PRO A 280 -12.41 15.45 8.48
C PRO A 280 -11.37 14.73 9.37
N GLU A 281 -11.80 13.79 10.20
CA GLU A 281 -10.96 13.01 11.11
C GLU A 281 -9.93 12.19 10.32
N PHE A 282 -10.31 11.67 9.15
CA PHE A 282 -9.38 10.96 8.28
C PHE A 282 -8.28 11.88 7.74
N LYS A 283 -8.59 13.14 7.41
CA LYS A 283 -7.57 14.12 6.99
C LYS A 283 -6.59 14.42 8.12
N GLU A 284 -7.07 14.59 9.33
CA GLU A 284 -6.19 14.80 10.49
C GLU A 284 -5.31 13.57 10.77
N TYR A 285 -5.88 12.37 10.65
CA TYR A 285 -5.13 11.13 10.74
C TYR A 285 -4.01 11.06 9.69
N GLN A 286 -4.27 11.39 8.44
CA GLN A 286 -3.25 11.40 7.38
C GLN A 286 -2.15 12.46 7.63
N LYS A 287 -2.52 13.65 8.12
CA LYS A 287 -1.54 14.66 8.54
C LYS A 287 -0.63 14.14 9.64
N GLN A 288 -1.21 13.43 10.62
CA GLN A 288 -0.42 12.83 11.70
C GLN A 288 0.52 11.75 11.19
N ILE A 289 0.13 10.95 10.19
CA ILE A 289 1.03 9.96 9.55
C ILE A 289 2.29 10.63 9.00
N VAL A 290 2.12 11.68 8.20
CA VAL A 290 3.24 12.38 7.57
C VAL A 290 4.13 13.05 8.62
N LYS A 291 3.52 13.66 9.63
CA LYS A 291 4.24 14.29 10.74
C LYS A 291 5.05 13.26 11.54
N ASN A 292 4.44 12.15 11.89
CA ASN A 292 5.10 11.04 12.57
C ASN A 292 6.27 10.48 11.74
N ALA A 293 6.07 10.30 10.43
CA ALA A 293 7.14 9.81 9.55
C ALA A 293 8.34 10.77 9.50
N SER A 294 8.08 12.07 9.37
CA SER A 294 9.13 13.09 9.38
C SER A 294 9.90 13.12 10.71
N VAL A 295 9.19 13.05 11.84
CA VAL A 295 9.82 13.04 13.17
C VAL A 295 10.64 11.77 13.37
N LEU A 296 10.11 10.61 12.99
CA LEU A 296 10.84 9.33 13.10
C LEU A 296 12.11 9.35 12.26
N ALA A 297 12.04 9.81 11.01
CA ALA A 297 13.19 9.89 10.13
C ALA A 297 14.29 10.82 10.71
N ASN A 298 13.93 12.00 11.18
CA ASN A 298 14.87 12.93 11.79
C ASN A 298 15.48 12.37 13.08
N ALA A 299 14.66 11.77 13.94
CA ALA A 299 15.13 11.15 15.19
C ALA A 299 16.10 9.98 14.95
N LEU A 300 15.91 9.22 13.85
CA LEU A 300 16.85 8.17 13.43
C LEU A 300 18.17 8.78 12.92
N ILE A 301 18.11 9.85 12.10
CA ILE A 301 19.31 10.56 11.62
C ILE A 301 20.13 11.09 12.81
N GLU A 302 19.50 11.73 13.79
CA GLU A 302 20.16 12.22 15.01
C GLU A 302 20.84 11.10 15.82
N ARG A 303 20.37 9.87 15.67
CA ARG A 303 20.91 8.67 16.30
C ARG A 303 21.93 7.92 15.45
N GLY A 304 22.33 8.50 14.32
CA GLY A 304 23.41 7.99 13.48
C GLY A 304 22.96 7.01 12.39
N PHE A 305 21.66 6.87 12.13
CA PHE A 305 21.17 6.10 11.00
C PHE A 305 21.19 6.90 9.71
N ASP A 306 21.51 6.25 8.60
CA ASP A 306 21.42 6.81 7.26
C ASP A 306 20.01 6.62 6.70
N ILE A 307 19.37 7.68 6.26
CA ILE A 307 18.04 7.63 5.63
C ILE A 307 18.20 7.93 4.14
N VAL A 308 17.79 7.01 3.29
CA VAL A 308 17.79 7.18 1.83
C VAL A 308 17.02 8.45 1.47
N SER A 309 17.56 9.24 0.57
CA SER A 309 17.10 10.59 0.19
C SER A 309 17.09 11.63 1.32
N GLY A 310 17.75 11.36 2.45
CA GLY A 310 17.90 12.31 3.56
C GLY A 310 16.62 12.62 4.33
N GLY A 311 15.56 11.79 4.21
CA GLY A 311 14.30 12.01 4.92
C GLY A 311 13.09 11.47 4.17
N THR A 312 11.89 12.01 4.48
CA THR A 312 10.64 11.59 3.85
C THR A 312 9.64 12.73 3.69
N ASP A 313 8.87 12.67 2.60
CA ASP A 313 7.73 13.57 2.33
C ASP A 313 6.38 12.86 2.51
N ASN A 314 6.39 11.57 2.85
CA ASN A 314 5.18 10.74 2.93
C ASN A 314 5.13 9.90 4.22
N HIS A 315 4.62 8.68 4.17
CA HIS A 315 4.36 7.81 5.32
C HIS A 315 5.47 6.81 5.61
N LEU A 316 6.51 6.74 4.80
CA LEU A 316 7.57 5.74 4.91
C LEU A 316 8.97 6.34 4.77
N MET A 317 9.97 5.61 5.22
CA MET A 317 11.38 5.89 5.01
C MET A 317 12.17 4.60 4.80
N LEU A 318 13.32 4.72 4.15
CA LEU A 318 14.30 3.63 4.01
C LEU A 318 15.53 3.95 4.85
N VAL A 319 15.89 3.03 5.73
CA VAL A 319 17.12 3.07 6.52
C VAL A 319 18.20 2.32 5.76
N ASP A 320 19.31 2.95 5.44
CA ASP A 320 20.48 2.35 4.79
C ASP A 320 21.46 1.87 5.87
N LEU A 321 21.71 0.57 5.91
CA LEU A 321 22.56 -0.08 6.93
C LEU A 321 23.99 -0.31 6.42
N ARG A 322 24.32 0.04 5.16
CA ARG A 322 25.63 -0.26 4.54
C ARG A 322 26.79 0.32 5.31
N LYS A 323 26.69 1.57 5.77
CA LYS A 323 27.76 2.24 6.54
C LYS A 323 28.01 1.56 7.90
N MET A 324 27.02 0.87 8.44
CA MET A 324 27.14 0.11 9.70
C MET A 324 27.67 -1.29 9.47
N GLY A 325 27.78 -1.76 8.21
CA GLY A 325 28.16 -3.13 7.88
C GLY A 325 27.10 -4.18 8.25
N LEU A 326 25.83 -3.76 8.39
CA LEU A 326 24.71 -4.60 8.80
C LEU A 326 23.82 -4.98 7.61
N THR A 327 23.04 -6.06 7.76
CA THR A 327 22.08 -6.50 6.75
C THR A 327 20.64 -6.24 7.16
N GLY A 328 19.76 -5.99 6.18
CA GLY A 328 18.34 -5.82 6.44
C GLY A 328 17.72 -7.06 7.09
N LYS A 329 18.11 -8.27 6.64
CA LYS A 329 17.62 -9.54 7.15
C LYS A 329 17.92 -9.74 8.66
N ASP A 330 19.13 -9.42 9.08
CA ASP A 330 19.51 -9.62 10.48
C ASP A 330 18.85 -8.58 11.38
N MET A 331 18.75 -7.33 10.89
CA MET A 331 18.12 -6.26 11.68
C MET A 331 16.60 -6.37 11.73
N GLU A 332 15.93 -6.82 10.66
CA GLU A 332 14.50 -7.18 10.69
C GLU A 332 14.23 -8.20 11.82
N LYS A 333 15.01 -9.27 11.84
CA LYS A 333 14.88 -10.32 12.87
C LYS A 333 15.20 -9.82 14.29
N LEU A 334 16.23 -8.98 14.42
CA LEU A 334 16.63 -8.42 15.71
C LEU A 334 15.55 -7.47 16.27
N LEU A 335 14.95 -6.61 15.43
CA LEU A 335 13.84 -5.74 15.82
C LEU A 335 12.59 -6.53 16.20
N ASP A 336 12.28 -7.60 15.46
CA ASP A 336 11.15 -8.48 15.79
C ASP A 336 11.28 -9.11 17.18
N SER A 337 12.53 -9.41 17.63
CA SER A 337 12.79 -9.97 18.97
C SER A 337 12.48 -9.02 20.13
N VAL A 338 12.34 -7.72 19.85
CA VAL A 338 11.93 -6.68 20.82
C VAL A 338 10.55 -6.10 20.47
N HIS A 339 9.76 -6.85 19.72
CA HIS A 339 8.39 -6.50 19.32
C HIS A 339 8.26 -5.23 18.44
N ILE A 340 9.27 -4.97 17.60
CA ILE A 340 9.20 -3.96 16.54
C ILE A 340 9.13 -4.70 15.19
N THR A 341 7.98 -4.66 14.56
CA THR A 341 7.74 -5.33 13.27
C THR A 341 8.01 -4.36 12.11
N CYS A 342 8.98 -4.70 11.26
CA CYS A 342 9.31 -3.95 10.04
C CYS A 342 9.65 -4.93 8.92
N ASN A 343 10.10 -4.47 7.76
CA ASN A 343 10.60 -5.36 6.73
C ASN A 343 11.98 -4.92 6.20
N LYS A 344 12.81 -5.93 5.92
CA LYS A 344 14.03 -5.71 5.13
C LYS A 344 13.65 -5.19 3.75
N ASN A 345 14.50 -4.33 3.20
CA ASN A 345 14.29 -3.74 1.89
C ASN A 345 15.63 -3.49 1.19
N THR A 346 15.67 -3.66 -0.13
CA THR A 346 16.79 -3.19 -0.92
C THR A 346 16.91 -1.67 -0.83
N VAL A 347 18.13 -1.18 -0.88
CA VAL A 347 18.42 0.25 -1.05
C VAL A 347 18.95 0.50 -2.47
N PRO A 348 18.89 1.71 -3.01
CA PRO A 348 19.44 1.99 -4.34
C PRO A 348 20.91 1.53 -4.43
N ASN A 349 21.23 0.80 -5.51
CA ASN A 349 22.55 0.20 -5.73
C ASN A 349 22.97 -0.80 -4.62
N ASP A 350 22.02 -1.57 -4.10
CA ASP A 350 22.27 -2.54 -3.03
C ASP A 350 23.22 -3.65 -3.49
N PRO A 351 24.36 -3.87 -2.77
CA PRO A 351 25.29 -4.95 -3.11
C PRO A 351 24.79 -6.35 -2.69
N GLN A 352 23.74 -6.42 -1.86
CA GLN A 352 23.19 -7.67 -1.36
C GLN A 352 22.08 -8.21 -2.25
N SER A 353 21.83 -9.52 -2.14
CA SER A 353 20.69 -10.14 -2.81
C SER A 353 19.37 -9.67 -2.22
N PRO A 354 18.23 -9.74 -2.96
CA PRO A 354 16.91 -9.39 -2.45
C PRO A 354 16.45 -10.19 -1.22
N PHE A 355 17.08 -11.33 -0.93
CA PHE A 355 16.79 -12.16 0.25
C PHE A 355 17.54 -11.72 1.51
N VAL A 356 18.58 -10.90 1.37
CA VAL A 356 19.42 -10.38 2.46
C VAL A 356 19.18 -8.91 2.65
N THR A 357 19.35 -8.10 1.62
CA THR A 357 19.22 -6.63 1.55
C THR A 357 20.16 -5.87 2.48
N SER A 358 20.34 -4.60 2.21
CA SER A 358 21.16 -3.69 3.04
C SER A 358 20.34 -2.63 3.75
N GLY A 359 19.01 -2.72 3.73
CA GLY A 359 18.15 -1.71 4.33
C GLY A 359 16.94 -2.25 5.04
N LEU A 360 16.27 -1.34 5.75
CA LEU A 360 14.97 -1.53 6.37
C LEU A 360 13.99 -0.51 5.81
N ARG A 361 12.74 -0.92 5.58
CA ARG A 361 11.64 0.00 5.31
C ARG A 361 10.80 0.14 6.56
N LEU A 362 10.60 1.38 7.01
CA LEU A 362 9.76 1.75 8.14
C LEU A 362 8.64 2.66 7.66
N GLY A 363 7.47 2.55 8.29
CA GLY A 363 6.31 3.38 8.01
C GLY A 363 5.47 3.65 9.25
N THR A 364 4.67 4.69 9.20
CA THR A 364 3.92 5.18 10.36
C THR A 364 2.39 5.02 10.31
N PRO A 365 1.75 4.44 9.27
CA PRO A 365 0.29 4.35 9.23
C PRO A 365 -0.31 3.58 10.40
N ALA A 366 0.20 2.38 10.72
CA ALA A 366 -0.35 1.52 11.75
C ALA A 366 -0.14 2.10 13.16
N VAL A 367 1.06 2.59 13.49
CA VAL A 367 1.31 3.23 14.79
C VAL A 367 0.52 4.52 14.97
N THR A 368 0.26 5.28 13.86
CA THR A 368 -0.62 6.44 13.90
C THR A 368 -2.09 6.05 14.11
N SER A 369 -2.56 4.98 13.47
CA SER A 369 -3.90 4.41 13.72
C SER A 369 -4.07 3.95 15.18
N ARG A 370 -2.99 3.46 15.78
CA ARG A 370 -2.94 3.09 17.19
C ARG A 370 -3.05 4.30 18.13
N GLY A 371 -2.70 5.50 17.66
CA GLY A 371 -2.81 6.76 18.43
C GLY A 371 -1.49 7.42 18.79
N LEU A 372 -0.36 6.85 18.37
CA LEU A 372 0.97 7.40 18.63
C LEU A 372 1.17 8.73 17.90
N LYS A 373 1.94 9.63 18.53
CA LYS A 373 2.26 10.98 18.06
C LYS A 373 3.77 11.22 18.06
N GLU A 374 4.18 12.45 17.83
CA GLU A 374 5.56 12.86 17.60
C GLU A 374 6.54 12.43 18.70
N ASP A 375 6.19 12.66 19.96
CA ASP A 375 7.06 12.28 21.10
C ASP A 375 7.24 10.76 21.19
N ASP A 376 6.22 10.00 20.79
CA ASP A 376 6.28 8.54 20.74
C ASP A 376 7.20 8.08 19.59
N MET A 377 7.29 8.82 18.49
CA MET A 377 8.22 8.53 17.38
C MET A 377 9.68 8.67 17.81
N VAL A 378 9.98 9.65 18.66
CA VAL A 378 11.33 9.80 19.26
C VAL A 378 11.67 8.59 20.14
N GLN A 379 10.70 8.06 20.89
CA GLN A 379 10.88 6.85 21.69
C GLN A 379 11.07 5.60 20.82
N ILE A 380 10.34 5.50 19.71
CA ILE A 380 10.54 4.40 18.72
C ILE A 380 11.96 4.46 18.14
N ALA A 381 12.43 5.65 17.75
CA ALA A 381 13.80 5.83 17.25
C ALA A 381 14.84 5.44 18.31
N GLU A 382 14.59 5.73 19.60
CA GLU A 382 15.46 5.29 20.69
C GLU A 382 15.45 3.77 20.86
N ALA A 383 14.27 3.13 20.83
CA ALA A 383 14.17 1.67 20.88
C ALA A 383 14.91 0.99 19.73
N ILE A 384 14.82 1.54 18.50
CA ILE A 384 15.56 1.03 17.34
C ILE A 384 17.07 1.18 17.55
N LYS A 385 17.53 2.33 18.07
CA LYS A 385 18.95 2.55 18.38
C LYS A 385 19.45 1.59 19.45
N LEU A 386 18.75 1.46 20.57
CA LEU A 386 19.07 0.53 21.64
C LEU A 386 19.20 -0.91 21.12
N THR A 387 18.32 -1.29 20.20
CA THR A 387 18.34 -2.63 19.60
C THR A 387 19.51 -2.82 18.64
N ILE A 388 19.68 -1.93 17.67
CA ILE A 388 20.62 -2.13 16.55
C ILE A 388 22.04 -1.70 16.90
N ILE A 389 22.21 -0.59 17.61
CA ILE A 389 23.53 0.00 17.88
C ILE A 389 24.05 -0.39 19.25
N ASP A 390 23.23 -0.24 20.27
CA ASP A 390 23.67 -0.40 21.66
C ASP A 390 23.53 -1.85 22.16
N HIS A 391 22.78 -2.70 21.45
CA HIS A 391 22.46 -4.10 21.80
C HIS A 391 21.83 -4.25 23.21
N LYS A 392 21.01 -3.26 23.62
CA LYS A 392 20.30 -3.20 24.89
C LYS A 392 18.85 -3.63 24.72
N LEU A 393 18.63 -4.91 24.45
CA LEU A 393 17.32 -5.43 24.04
C LEU A 393 16.24 -5.25 25.12
N GLU A 394 16.58 -5.47 26.40
CA GLU A 394 15.61 -5.31 27.50
C GLU A 394 15.14 -3.86 27.67
N GLU A 395 16.05 -2.88 27.47
CA GLU A 395 15.67 -1.46 27.52
C GLU A 395 14.77 -1.10 26.33
N ALA A 396 15.05 -1.62 25.13
CA ALA A 396 14.23 -1.42 23.95
C ALA A 396 12.83 -2.03 24.12
N GLU A 397 12.75 -3.28 24.59
CA GLU A 397 11.49 -3.98 24.85
C GLU A 397 10.63 -3.24 25.89
N ALA A 398 11.25 -2.68 26.93
CA ALA A 398 10.54 -1.88 27.92
C ALA A 398 9.88 -0.62 27.32
N ILE A 399 10.54 0.04 26.36
CA ILE A 399 9.94 1.18 25.63
C ILE A 399 8.75 0.71 24.79
N VAL A 400 8.91 -0.38 24.03
CA VAL A 400 7.84 -0.93 23.18
C VAL A 400 6.63 -1.29 24.03
N LYS A 401 6.84 -1.99 25.15
CA LYS A 401 5.80 -2.37 26.10
C LYS A 401 5.07 -1.14 26.64
N SER A 402 5.81 -0.11 27.08
CA SER A 402 5.21 1.14 27.59
C SER A 402 4.32 1.81 26.53
N LEU A 403 4.78 1.87 25.27
CA LEU A 403 4.00 2.47 24.18
C LEU A 403 2.75 1.64 23.83
N THR A 404 2.87 0.31 23.79
CA THR A 404 1.74 -0.56 23.48
C THR A 404 0.68 -0.59 24.57
N GLU A 405 1.08 -0.51 25.84
CA GLU A 405 0.17 -0.37 26.98
C GLU A 405 -0.52 1.00 27.04
N LYS A 406 0.20 2.07 26.67
CA LYS A 406 -0.36 3.45 26.59
C LYS A 406 -1.43 3.58 25.51
N TYR A 407 -1.32 2.86 24.43
CA TYR A 407 -2.21 2.91 23.27
C TYR A 407 -2.76 1.52 22.93
N PRO A 408 -3.68 0.97 23.72
CA PRO A 408 -4.26 -0.34 23.48
C PRO A 408 -5.14 -0.31 22.22
N ILE A 409 -5.19 -1.44 21.50
CA ILE A 409 -6.01 -1.59 20.28
C ILE A 409 -7.04 -2.71 20.45
N TYR A 410 -8.19 -2.56 19.80
CA TYR A 410 -9.22 -3.60 19.72
C TYR A 410 -9.65 -4.16 21.07
N GLU A 411 -9.79 -3.32 22.09
CA GLU A 411 -10.18 -3.71 23.45
C GLU A 411 -11.56 -4.39 23.51
N SER A 412 -12.43 -4.06 22.57
CA SER A 412 -13.75 -4.67 22.42
C SER A 412 -13.69 -6.12 21.91
N ILE A 413 -12.60 -6.51 21.22
CA ILE A 413 -12.45 -7.86 20.69
C ILE A 413 -11.94 -8.77 21.80
N LYS A 414 -12.75 -9.77 22.14
CA LYS A 414 -12.44 -10.81 23.12
C LYS A 414 -12.61 -12.18 22.47
N TYR A 415 -11.70 -13.08 22.79
CA TYR A 415 -11.73 -14.49 22.40
C TYR A 415 -12.09 -15.36 23.59
#